data_c8c376afe939a2b77608be835bbf76f4
#
_entry.id   c8c376afe939a2b77608be835bbf76f4
#
_cell.length_a   1.000
_cell.length_b   1.000
_cell.length_c   1.000
_cell.angle_alpha   90.00
_cell.angle_beta   90.00
_cell.angle_gamma   90.00
#
_symmetry.space_group_name_H-M   'P 1'
#
loop_
_entity.id
_entity.type
_entity.pdbx_description
1 polymer ?
#
loop_
_entity_poly.entity_id
_entity_poly.type
_entity_poly.pdbx_seq_one_letter_code
_entity_poly.pdbx_strand_id
1 'polypeptide(L)'
;MKNNIEVLHQSRLANVFNVVGEGKTAVTLLTSVIWNDGKPRRTYLKMFSKSLVLGVLNEITGYLLGKSCDLPLPSHAGIIQLPGGLLKNQDEFLPVAFVISEAPGRTPTTICQITDPVTHKQLDSVMNMIRDWPKLNDTVAFDDWTANTDRNLQNIVVDGPGRIFLIDHSNLPISPTWSAADLDAGAEYRNVLAVILKIGQNGTLPQKRAIAVAASQHTDAYNGVFDELKYWWDKFLSGDPSRRKALEDFLRIRADEGHNRISSNFYLMAV
;
A
#
# COMPACT_ATOMS: atom_id res chain seq x y z
N MET A 1 19.16 13.56 -4.82
CA MET A 1 17.80 13.00 -5.08
C MET A 1 16.84 13.54 -4.03
N LYS A 2 15.63 13.90 -4.42
CA LYS A 2 14.57 14.26 -3.45
C LYS A 2 14.02 12.96 -2.89
N ASN A 3 14.26 12.68 -1.60
CA ASN A 3 13.74 11.47 -0.98
C ASN A 3 12.20 11.54 -0.92
N ASN A 4 11.52 10.50 -1.38
CA ASN A 4 10.07 10.41 -1.31
C ASN A 4 9.59 10.11 0.11
N ILE A 5 10.44 9.48 0.93
CA ILE A 5 10.17 9.20 2.34
C ILE A 5 10.93 10.20 3.21
N GLU A 6 10.20 11.01 3.97
CA GLU A 6 10.78 11.99 4.87
C GLU A 6 11.20 11.36 6.21
N VAL A 7 12.36 11.76 6.74
CA VAL A 7 12.80 11.39 8.09
C VAL A 7 12.52 12.57 9.02
N LEU A 8 11.70 12.33 10.03
CA LEU A 8 11.20 13.36 10.92
C LEU A 8 11.65 13.09 12.37
N HIS A 9 12.14 14.14 13.01
CA HIS A 9 12.44 14.10 14.44
C HIS A 9 11.14 14.17 15.27
N GLN A 10 11.11 13.58 16.45
CA GLN A 10 9.94 13.54 17.34
C GLN A 10 9.31 14.91 17.61
N SER A 11 10.09 16.00 17.63
CA SER A 11 9.61 17.36 17.82
C SER A 11 8.69 17.86 16.69
N ARG A 12 8.61 17.12 15.57
CA ARG A 12 7.69 17.43 14.48
C ARG A 12 6.25 16.94 14.73
N LEU A 13 6.05 16.08 15.73
CA LEU A 13 4.71 15.69 16.19
C LEU A 13 4.10 16.83 16.99
N ALA A 14 3.21 17.61 16.37
CA ALA A 14 2.64 18.81 17.00
C ALA A 14 1.47 18.47 17.93
N ASN A 15 0.54 17.61 17.48
CA ASN A 15 -0.64 17.22 18.24
C ASN A 15 -1.03 15.76 17.95
N VAL A 16 -1.62 15.10 18.94
CA VAL A 16 -2.32 13.82 18.79
C VAL A 16 -3.80 14.07 19.05
N PHE A 17 -4.66 13.73 18.08
CA PHE A 17 -6.10 13.99 18.18
C PHE A 17 -6.84 12.82 18.81
N ASN A 18 -6.69 11.61 18.22
CA ASN A 18 -7.38 10.41 18.68
C ASN A 18 -6.72 9.13 18.15
N VAL A 19 -7.02 8.02 18.80
CA VAL A 19 -6.77 6.67 18.26
C VAL A 19 -7.82 6.39 17.20
N VAL A 20 -7.42 6.11 15.97
CA VAL A 20 -8.33 5.84 14.84
C VAL A 20 -8.69 4.37 14.77
N GLY A 21 -7.81 3.50 15.20
CA GLY A 21 -8.02 2.06 15.25
C GLY A 21 -6.87 1.34 15.96
N GLU A 22 -7.23 0.37 16.77
CA GLU A 22 -6.34 -0.69 17.20
C GLU A 22 -6.46 -1.81 16.16
N GLY A 23 -5.84 -1.57 14.98
CA GLY A 23 -5.82 -2.56 13.92
C GLY A 23 -5.06 -3.81 14.35
N LYS A 24 -5.30 -4.94 13.68
CA LYS A 24 -4.59 -6.21 13.94
C LYS A 24 -3.06 -6.09 13.76
N THR A 25 -2.60 -5.12 12.98
CA THR A 25 -1.19 -4.98 12.58
C THR A 25 -0.51 -3.73 13.14
N ALA A 26 -1.26 -2.65 13.38
CA ALA A 26 -0.72 -1.39 13.87
C ALA A 26 -1.72 -0.65 14.76
N VAL A 27 -1.21 0.10 15.73
CA VAL A 27 -1.96 1.17 16.39
C VAL A 27 -1.84 2.42 15.53
N THR A 28 -2.98 2.94 15.10
CA THR A 28 -3.02 4.12 14.23
C THR A 28 -3.58 5.33 14.98
N LEU A 29 -2.79 6.39 15.05
CA LEU A 29 -3.18 7.66 15.63
C LEU A 29 -3.43 8.69 14.53
N LEU A 30 -4.48 9.48 14.67
CA LEU A 30 -4.64 10.71 13.90
C LEU A 30 -3.91 11.84 14.62
N THR A 31 -3.00 12.49 13.90
CA THR A 31 -2.06 13.45 14.46
C THR A 31 -1.95 14.69 13.57
N SER A 32 -1.26 15.73 14.08
CA SER A 32 -0.73 16.81 13.26
C SER A 32 0.80 16.72 13.27
N VAL A 33 1.38 16.62 12.09
CA VAL A 33 2.84 16.54 11.89
C VAL A 33 3.32 17.74 11.08
N ILE A 34 4.42 18.35 11.50
CA ILE A 34 5.10 19.41 10.75
C ILE A 34 6.11 18.75 9.82
N TRP A 35 5.82 18.73 8.53
CA TRP A 35 6.64 18.12 7.50
C TRP A 35 7.89 18.95 7.17
N ASN A 36 8.82 18.43 6.39
CA ASN A 36 10.09 19.12 6.11
C ASN A 36 9.92 20.45 5.36
N ASP A 37 8.78 20.66 4.69
CA ASP A 37 8.42 21.94 4.10
C ASP A 37 7.92 22.99 5.12
N GLY A 38 7.94 22.65 6.40
CA GLY A 38 7.52 23.51 7.52
C GLY A 38 6.00 23.60 7.74
N LYS A 39 5.19 22.90 6.94
CA LYS A 39 3.73 22.97 7.03
C LYS A 39 3.15 21.86 7.90
N PRO A 40 2.26 22.18 8.85
CA PRO A 40 1.52 21.15 9.59
C PRO A 40 0.45 20.52 8.69
N ARG A 41 0.32 19.18 8.79
CA ARG A 41 -0.74 18.42 8.11
C ARG A 41 -1.35 17.39 9.04
N ARG A 42 -2.64 17.14 8.85
CA ARG A 42 -3.28 15.97 9.43
C ARG A 42 -2.60 14.73 8.87
N THR A 43 -2.23 13.82 9.74
CA THR A 43 -1.33 12.72 9.44
C THR A 43 -1.72 11.48 10.22
N TYR A 44 -1.80 10.35 9.57
CA TYR A 44 -1.93 9.06 10.23
C TYR A 44 -0.53 8.58 10.63
N LEU A 45 -0.37 8.32 11.93
CA LEU A 45 0.84 7.78 12.51
C LEU A 45 0.58 6.31 12.85
N LYS A 46 1.29 5.39 12.17
CA LYS A 46 1.14 3.94 12.32
C LYS A 46 2.30 3.38 13.12
N MET A 47 1.99 2.89 14.33
CA MET A 47 2.94 2.26 15.23
C MET A 47 2.82 0.75 15.11
N PHE A 48 3.93 0.09 14.79
CA PHE A 48 4.01 -1.36 14.68
C PHE A 48 4.70 -1.93 15.91
N SER A 49 4.21 -3.08 16.41
CA SER A 49 4.87 -3.78 17.50
C SER A 49 6.24 -4.33 17.04
N LYS A 50 7.11 -4.63 17.99
CA LYS A 50 8.43 -5.24 17.71
C LYS A 50 8.33 -6.60 17.02
N SER A 51 7.21 -7.31 17.15
CA SER A 51 6.94 -8.54 16.41
C SER A 51 6.51 -8.32 14.96
N LEU A 52 6.11 -7.10 14.59
CA LEU A 52 5.63 -6.71 13.26
C LEU A 52 6.57 -5.68 12.61
N VAL A 53 7.88 -5.86 12.79
CA VAL A 53 8.91 -4.93 12.28
C VAL A 53 8.82 -4.65 10.79
N LEU A 54 8.34 -5.62 10.01
CA LEU A 54 8.17 -5.48 8.57
C LEU A 54 7.04 -4.52 8.19
N GLY A 55 6.09 -4.25 9.08
CA GLY A 55 4.97 -3.36 8.76
C GLY A 55 5.40 -1.96 8.31
N VAL A 56 6.42 -1.37 8.98
CA VAL A 56 7.00 -0.08 8.55
C VAL A 56 7.67 -0.21 7.18
N LEU A 57 8.45 -1.27 6.97
CA LEU A 57 9.14 -1.52 5.72
C LEU A 57 8.18 -1.73 4.56
N ASN A 58 7.09 -2.47 4.79
CA ASN A 58 6.04 -2.74 3.82
C ASN A 58 5.34 -1.44 3.39
N GLU A 59 4.99 -0.57 4.36
CA GLU A 59 4.40 0.74 4.06
C GLU A 59 5.33 1.61 3.20
N ILE A 60 6.62 1.66 3.54
CA ILE A 60 7.63 2.38 2.75
C ILE A 60 7.73 1.81 1.34
N THR A 61 7.87 0.48 1.24
CA THR A 61 8.01 -0.21 -0.05
C THR A 61 6.80 0.04 -0.93
N GLY A 62 5.59 -0.12 -0.37
CA GLY A 62 4.35 0.10 -1.11
C GLY A 62 4.15 1.55 -1.54
N TYR A 63 4.50 2.51 -0.69
CA TYR A 63 4.44 3.93 -1.05
C TYR A 63 5.40 4.28 -2.19
N LEU A 64 6.66 3.83 -2.12
CA LEU A 64 7.68 4.10 -3.14
C LEU A 64 7.30 3.48 -4.49
N LEU A 65 6.91 2.21 -4.49
CA LEU A 65 6.48 1.51 -5.71
C LEU A 65 5.20 2.10 -6.29
N GLY A 66 4.21 2.42 -5.44
CA GLY A 66 2.98 3.05 -5.90
C GLY A 66 3.21 4.43 -6.50
N LYS A 67 4.16 5.18 -5.92
CA LYS A 67 4.58 6.50 -6.43
C LYS A 67 5.27 6.38 -7.79
N SER A 68 6.13 5.38 -7.98
CA SER A 68 6.81 5.14 -9.26
C SER A 68 5.85 4.67 -10.37
N CYS A 69 4.71 4.07 -9.99
CA CYS A 69 3.62 3.71 -10.93
C CYS A 69 2.61 4.86 -11.16
N ASP A 70 2.88 6.07 -10.69
CA ASP A 70 1.95 7.20 -10.77
C ASP A 70 0.55 6.86 -10.21
N LEU A 71 0.50 6.05 -9.16
CA LEU A 71 -0.74 5.76 -8.45
C LEU A 71 -1.09 6.92 -7.50
N PRO A 72 -2.39 7.23 -7.33
CA PRO A 72 -2.83 8.27 -6.43
C PRO A 72 -2.65 7.84 -4.97
N LEU A 73 -1.66 8.41 -4.32
CA LEU A 73 -1.28 8.20 -2.93
C LEU A 73 -1.39 9.52 -2.16
N PRO A 74 -1.49 9.49 -0.82
CA PRO A 74 -1.31 10.68 0.00
C PRO A 74 -0.02 11.42 -0.33
N SER A 75 -0.03 12.73 -0.24
CA SER A 75 1.03 13.59 -0.78
C SER A 75 2.38 13.49 -0.06
N HIS A 76 2.39 13.07 1.22
CA HIS A 76 3.58 12.97 2.06
C HIS A 76 3.58 11.65 2.81
N ALA A 77 4.74 11.00 2.82
CA ALA A 77 5.01 9.82 3.63
C ALA A 77 6.38 9.95 4.30
N GLY A 78 6.54 9.36 5.47
CA GLY A 78 7.78 9.47 6.21
C GLY A 78 7.88 8.50 7.36
N ILE A 79 9.01 8.59 8.05
CA ILE A 79 9.26 7.93 9.33
C ILE A 79 9.49 9.01 10.37
N ILE A 80 8.83 8.86 11.51
CA ILE A 80 9.01 9.74 12.67
C ILE A 80 9.54 8.95 13.86
N GLN A 81 10.52 9.52 14.56
CA GLN A 81 10.94 9.01 15.86
C GLN A 81 9.83 9.26 16.87
N LEU A 82 9.48 8.25 17.66
CA LEU A 82 8.41 8.36 18.64
C LEU A 82 8.91 9.11 19.91
N PRO A 83 8.16 10.09 20.41
CA PRO A 83 8.44 10.67 21.72
C PRO A 83 8.13 9.66 22.83
N GLY A 84 8.88 9.70 23.93
CA GLY A 84 8.59 8.87 25.10
C GLY A 84 7.22 9.20 25.70
N GLY A 85 6.49 8.16 26.14
CA GLY A 85 5.20 8.32 26.83
C GLY A 85 4.00 8.60 25.94
N LEU A 86 4.12 8.39 24.62
CA LEU A 86 3.00 8.55 23.69
C LEU A 86 1.87 7.54 23.96
N LEU A 87 2.22 6.31 24.32
CA LEU A 87 1.30 5.25 24.74
C LEU A 87 1.77 4.62 26.05
N LYS A 88 0.84 4.04 26.83
CA LYS A 88 1.17 3.34 28.08
C LYS A 88 2.13 2.16 27.88
N ASN A 89 2.00 1.43 26.76
CA ASN A 89 2.80 0.23 26.41
C ASN A 89 3.80 0.52 25.30
N GLN A 90 4.39 1.72 25.30
CA GLN A 90 5.26 2.14 24.19
C GLN A 90 6.46 1.21 23.95
N ASP A 91 6.95 0.54 25.00
CA ASP A 91 8.07 -0.39 24.92
C ASP A 91 7.79 -1.65 24.07
N GLU A 92 6.52 -1.94 23.78
CA GLU A 92 6.11 -3.03 22.89
C GLU A 92 6.24 -2.68 21.41
N PHE A 93 6.36 -1.39 21.10
CA PHE A 93 6.42 -0.87 19.74
C PHE A 93 7.85 -0.56 19.31
N LEU A 94 8.02 -0.42 17.98
CA LEU A 94 9.25 0.10 17.41
C LEU A 94 9.49 1.54 17.87
N PRO A 95 10.74 2.00 17.97
CA PRO A 95 11.05 3.39 18.36
C PRO A 95 10.69 4.42 17.28
N VAL A 96 10.26 3.94 16.13
CA VAL A 96 9.84 4.75 14.97
C VAL A 96 8.46 4.33 14.49
N ALA A 97 7.71 5.27 13.92
CA ALA A 97 6.43 5.02 13.28
C ALA A 97 6.47 5.44 11.81
N PHE A 98 5.68 4.76 10.99
CA PHE A 98 5.37 5.26 9.65
C PHE A 98 4.33 6.37 9.76
N VAL A 99 4.54 7.47 9.04
CA VAL A 99 3.61 8.60 8.97
C VAL A 99 3.22 8.88 7.53
N ILE A 100 1.93 9.11 7.33
CA ILE A 100 1.37 9.42 6.02
C ILE A 100 0.32 10.52 6.15
N SER A 101 0.41 11.55 5.29
CA SER A 101 -0.56 12.64 5.30
C SER A 101 -1.98 12.10 5.02
N GLU A 102 -2.99 12.73 5.62
CA GLU A 102 -4.38 12.36 5.38
C GLU A 102 -4.73 12.54 3.90
N ALA A 103 -5.29 11.51 3.28
CA ALA A 103 -5.91 11.62 1.96
C ALA A 103 -7.28 12.32 2.11
N PRO A 104 -7.62 13.26 1.22
CA PRO A 104 -8.95 13.85 1.25
C PRO A 104 -10.02 12.81 0.90
N GLY A 105 -11.19 12.92 1.53
CA GLY A 105 -12.33 12.06 1.23
C GLY A 105 -12.68 11.05 2.33
N ARG A 106 -13.39 9.99 1.93
CA ARG A 106 -13.87 8.92 2.83
C ARG A 106 -13.77 7.57 2.14
N THR A 107 -13.76 6.49 2.92
CA THR A 107 -13.80 5.14 2.36
C THR A 107 -15.14 4.88 1.65
N PRO A 108 -15.17 4.02 0.61
CA PRO A 108 -16.40 3.64 -0.07
C PRO A 108 -17.48 3.11 0.88
N THR A 109 -17.07 2.35 1.90
CA THR A 109 -17.97 1.82 2.93
C THR A 109 -18.64 2.93 3.73
N THR A 110 -17.92 4.00 4.05
CA THR A 110 -18.48 5.17 4.73
C THR A 110 -19.40 5.98 3.83
N ILE A 111 -19.02 6.20 2.55
CA ILE A 111 -19.81 6.99 1.60
C ILE A 111 -21.15 6.30 1.32
N CYS A 112 -21.13 4.99 1.09
CA CYS A 112 -22.33 4.19 0.78
C CYS A 112 -23.09 3.74 2.04
N GLN A 113 -22.66 4.18 3.23
CA GLN A 113 -23.28 3.84 4.51
C GLN A 113 -23.52 2.32 4.63
N ILE A 114 -22.45 1.54 4.34
CA ILE A 114 -22.54 0.10 4.37
C ILE A 114 -22.90 -0.35 5.79
N THR A 115 -24.01 -1.06 5.90
CA THR A 115 -24.53 -1.64 7.15
C THR A 115 -24.51 -3.15 7.07
N ASP A 116 -24.63 -3.83 8.19
CA ASP A 116 -24.82 -5.27 8.24
C ASP A 116 -26.29 -5.57 8.55
N PRO A 117 -27.03 -6.27 7.66
CA PRO A 117 -26.59 -6.87 6.38
C PRO A 117 -26.42 -5.83 5.24
N VAL A 118 -25.46 -6.07 4.36
CA VAL A 118 -25.21 -5.24 3.17
C VAL A 118 -26.33 -5.45 2.14
N THR A 119 -26.91 -4.37 1.65
CA THR A 119 -27.91 -4.43 0.57
C THR A 119 -27.25 -4.49 -0.81
N HIS A 120 -27.93 -5.09 -1.80
CA HIS A 120 -27.45 -5.12 -3.19
C HIS A 120 -27.22 -3.70 -3.74
N LYS A 121 -28.11 -2.74 -3.43
CA LYS A 121 -27.97 -1.35 -3.87
C LYS A 121 -26.70 -0.68 -3.33
N GLN A 122 -26.37 -0.91 -2.07
CA GLN A 122 -25.13 -0.39 -1.48
C GLN A 122 -23.89 -1.00 -2.16
N LEU A 123 -23.91 -2.31 -2.39
CA LEU A 123 -22.83 -3.00 -3.06
C LEU A 123 -22.64 -2.49 -4.49
N ASP A 124 -23.71 -2.39 -5.27
CA ASP A 124 -23.68 -1.87 -6.64
C ASP A 124 -23.14 -0.43 -6.69
N SER A 125 -23.55 0.42 -5.75
CA SER A 125 -23.05 1.80 -5.67
C SER A 125 -21.53 1.85 -5.45
N VAL A 126 -21.00 1.04 -4.54
CA VAL A 126 -19.55 0.93 -4.30
C VAL A 126 -18.84 0.39 -5.54
N MET A 127 -19.37 -0.66 -6.15
CA MET A 127 -18.77 -1.30 -7.31
C MET A 127 -18.70 -0.35 -8.51
N ASN A 128 -19.75 0.40 -8.77
CA ASN A 128 -19.77 1.38 -9.87
C ASN A 128 -18.76 2.52 -9.62
N MET A 129 -18.69 3.04 -8.38
CA MET A 129 -17.73 4.08 -8.02
C MET A 129 -16.28 3.66 -8.33
N ILE A 130 -15.93 2.39 -8.08
CA ILE A 130 -14.57 1.88 -8.30
C ILE A 130 -14.36 1.49 -9.76
N ARG A 131 -15.35 0.91 -10.46
CA ARG A 131 -15.23 0.52 -11.87
C ARG A 131 -14.96 1.69 -12.79
N ASP A 132 -15.50 2.86 -12.48
CA ASP A 132 -15.31 4.08 -13.27
C ASP A 132 -13.99 4.81 -12.95
N TRP A 133 -13.19 4.25 -12.04
CA TRP A 133 -11.92 4.86 -11.67
C TRP A 133 -10.84 4.65 -12.74
N PRO A 134 -10.24 5.74 -13.31
CA PRO A 134 -9.27 5.62 -14.40
C PRO A 134 -8.01 4.82 -14.05
N LYS A 135 -7.59 4.81 -12.77
CA LYS A 135 -6.42 4.07 -12.28
C LYS A 135 -6.72 2.66 -11.78
N LEU A 136 -7.94 2.14 -12.02
CA LEU A 136 -8.31 0.80 -11.58
C LEU A 136 -7.39 -0.29 -12.15
N ASN A 137 -7.15 -0.26 -13.45
CA ASN A 137 -6.36 -1.29 -14.13
C ASN A 137 -4.90 -1.26 -13.65
N ASP A 138 -4.33 -0.05 -13.50
CA ASP A 138 -2.98 0.15 -12.97
C ASP A 138 -2.88 -0.37 -11.52
N THR A 139 -3.91 -0.14 -10.70
CA THR A 139 -3.96 -0.60 -9.31
C THR A 139 -4.06 -2.12 -9.22
N VAL A 140 -4.88 -2.75 -10.07
CA VAL A 140 -4.99 -4.22 -10.11
C VAL A 140 -3.65 -4.84 -10.53
N ALA A 141 -2.98 -4.27 -11.52
CA ALA A 141 -1.65 -4.70 -11.94
C ALA A 141 -0.62 -4.52 -10.83
N PHE A 142 -0.64 -3.38 -10.13
CA PHE A 142 0.24 -3.07 -8.99
C PHE A 142 0.03 -4.05 -7.82
N ASP A 143 -1.21 -4.31 -7.42
CA ASP A 143 -1.51 -5.25 -6.33
C ASP A 143 -1.12 -6.69 -6.69
N ASP A 144 -1.20 -7.08 -7.98
CA ASP A 144 -0.63 -8.35 -8.46
C ASP A 144 0.90 -8.34 -8.35
N TRP A 145 1.58 -7.31 -8.86
CA TRP A 145 3.04 -7.20 -8.79
C TRP A 145 3.56 -7.33 -7.37
N THR A 146 3.00 -6.54 -6.46
CA THR A 146 3.46 -6.43 -5.07
C THR A 146 2.91 -7.53 -4.16
N ALA A 147 2.11 -8.47 -4.70
CA ALA A 147 1.39 -9.49 -3.94
C ALA A 147 0.59 -8.87 -2.76
N ASN A 148 -0.09 -7.76 -3.02
CA ASN A 148 -0.93 -7.11 -2.02
C ASN A 148 -2.24 -7.89 -1.84
N THR A 149 -2.32 -8.70 -0.81
CA THR A 149 -3.47 -9.57 -0.52
C THR A 149 -4.57 -8.90 0.30
N ASP A 150 -4.47 -7.59 0.56
CA ASP A 150 -5.39 -6.88 1.46
C ASP A 150 -5.96 -5.57 0.88
N ARG A 151 -5.97 -5.38 -0.45
CA ARG A 151 -6.62 -4.21 -1.06
C ARG A 151 -8.15 -4.30 -0.96
N ASN A 152 -8.66 -4.18 0.23
CA ASN A 152 -10.10 -4.12 0.50
C ASN A 152 -10.64 -2.68 0.39
N LEU A 153 -11.96 -2.52 0.55
CA LEU A 153 -12.63 -1.23 0.41
C LEU A 153 -12.29 -0.20 1.50
N GLN A 154 -11.65 -0.61 2.58
CA GLN A 154 -11.19 0.30 3.63
C GLN A 154 -9.79 0.86 3.33
N ASN A 155 -9.06 0.22 2.40
CA ASN A 155 -7.73 0.64 1.95
C ASN A 155 -7.79 1.55 0.71
N ILE A 156 -8.98 2.16 0.47
CA ILE A 156 -9.30 3.08 -0.61
C ILE A 156 -10.02 4.29 -0.01
N VAL A 157 -9.63 5.49 -0.42
CA VAL A 157 -10.28 6.76 -0.02
C VAL A 157 -10.78 7.49 -1.27
N VAL A 158 -12.05 7.85 -1.29
CA VAL A 158 -12.72 8.55 -2.42
C VAL A 158 -12.95 10.01 -2.05
N ASP A 159 -12.41 10.91 -2.85
CA ASP A 159 -12.53 12.37 -2.72
C ASP A 159 -13.53 12.98 -3.74
N GLY A 160 -14.17 12.15 -4.56
CA GLY A 160 -15.11 12.56 -5.59
C GLY A 160 -15.05 11.64 -6.80
N PRO A 161 -15.87 11.90 -7.84
CA PRO A 161 -15.90 11.08 -9.04
C PRO A 161 -14.51 10.91 -9.66
N GLY A 162 -14.06 9.67 -9.81
CA GLY A 162 -12.78 9.33 -10.40
C GLY A 162 -11.53 9.73 -9.60
N ARG A 163 -11.68 10.30 -8.41
CA ARG A 163 -10.57 10.66 -7.52
C ARG A 163 -10.53 9.70 -6.34
N ILE A 164 -9.65 8.71 -6.43
CA ILE A 164 -9.47 7.68 -5.41
C ILE A 164 -8.00 7.65 -5.02
N PHE A 165 -7.73 7.56 -3.72
CA PHE A 165 -6.39 7.40 -3.15
C PHE A 165 -6.24 6.01 -2.56
N LEU A 166 -5.07 5.41 -2.75
CA LEU A 166 -4.68 4.17 -2.10
C LEU A 166 -3.99 4.46 -0.78
N ILE A 167 -4.36 3.71 0.23
CA ILE A 167 -3.78 3.77 1.57
C ILE A 167 -3.49 2.35 2.07
N ASP A 168 -2.71 2.24 3.13
CA ASP A 168 -2.40 0.99 3.83
C ASP A 168 -1.72 -0.07 2.96
N HIS A 169 -0.40 -0.09 3.02
CA HIS A 169 0.45 -1.04 2.30
C HIS A 169 1.15 -2.04 3.25
N SER A 170 0.74 -2.10 4.52
CA SER A 170 1.41 -2.90 5.55
C SER A 170 1.39 -4.41 5.26
N ASN A 171 0.47 -4.88 4.43
CA ASN A 171 0.31 -6.29 4.05
C ASN A 171 1.02 -6.69 2.74
N LEU A 172 1.88 -5.84 2.16
CA LEU A 172 2.68 -6.21 1.00
C LEU A 172 4.17 -6.42 1.36
N PRO A 173 4.85 -7.41 0.74
CA PRO A 173 4.24 -8.52 0.04
C PRO A 173 3.59 -9.51 1.01
N ILE A 174 2.46 -10.07 0.65
CA ILE A 174 1.74 -11.18 1.29
C ILE A 174 1.19 -10.87 2.69
N SER A 175 2.03 -10.40 3.63
CA SER A 175 1.68 -10.18 5.04
C SER A 175 2.70 -9.29 5.75
N PRO A 176 2.43 -8.75 6.94
CA PRO A 176 3.43 -7.99 7.71
C PRO A 176 4.48 -8.88 8.40
N THR A 177 4.44 -10.20 8.23
CA THR A 177 5.31 -11.17 8.91
C THR A 177 6.00 -12.14 7.97
N TRP A 178 6.05 -11.86 6.67
CA TRP A 178 6.64 -12.74 5.67
C TRP A 178 8.11 -13.10 5.98
N SER A 179 8.50 -14.31 5.62
CA SER A 179 9.89 -14.80 5.65
C SER A 179 10.45 -14.90 4.22
N ALA A 180 11.76 -15.12 4.09
CA ALA A 180 12.36 -15.34 2.77
C ALA A 180 11.74 -16.54 2.02
N ALA A 181 11.32 -17.58 2.75
CA ALA A 181 10.71 -18.78 2.18
C ALA A 181 9.27 -18.57 1.69
N ASP A 182 8.58 -17.52 2.17
CA ASP A 182 7.21 -17.22 1.78
C ASP A 182 7.13 -16.45 0.45
N LEU A 183 8.26 -15.90 -0.03
CA LEU A 183 8.34 -15.06 -1.22
C LEU A 183 8.63 -15.91 -2.47
N ASP A 184 7.61 -16.51 -3.04
CA ASP A 184 7.67 -17.19 -4.34
C ASP A 184 7.21 -16.24 -5.44
N ALA A 185 8.14 -15.75 -6.27
CA ALA A 185 7.82 -14.81 -7.35
C ALA A 185 6.92 -15.42 -8.45
N GLY A 186 6.94 -16.77 -8.61
CA GLY A 186 6.11 -17.49 -9.56
C GLY A 186 4.71 -17.83 -9.06
N ALA A 187 4.46 -17.71 -7.74
CA ALA A 187 3.18 -18.05 -7.16
C ALA A 187 2.08 -17.04 -7.53
N GLU A 188 0.84 -17.54 -7.61
CA GLU A 188 -0.35 -16.70 -7.69
C GLU A 188 -0.77 -16.24 -6.30
N TYR A 189 -0.92 -14.93 -6.15
CA TYR A 189 -1.44 -14.31 -4.92
C TYR A 189 -2.82 -13.73 -5.16
N ARG A 190 -3.66 -13.80 -4.13
CA ARG A 190 -5.02 -13.29 -4.20
C ARG A 190 -5.03 -11.77 -4.37
N ASN A 191 -5.44 -11.29 -5.54
CA ASN A 191 -5.71 -9.88 -5.76
C ASN A 191 -7.14 -9.56 -5.29
N VAL A 192 -7.27 -8.99 -4.10
CA VAL A 192 -8.56 -8.78 -3.44
C VAL A 192 -9.44 -7.81 -4.23
N LEU A 193 -8.87 -6.74 -4.80
CA LEU A 193 -9.62 -5.79 -5.61
C LEU A 193 -10.18 -6.44 -6.87
N ALA A 194 -9.38 -7.24 -7.58
CA ALA A 194 -9.83 -7.98 -8.75
C ALA A 194 -10.92 -9.00 -8.42
N VAL A 195 -10.85 -9.64 -7.24
CA VAL A 195 -11.87 -10.59 -6.76
C VAL A 195 -13.17 -9.86 -6.43
N ILE A 196 -13.12 -8.75 -5.66
CA ILE A 196 -14.31 -7.96 -5.30
C ILE A 196 -15.03 -7.49 -6.58
N LEU A 197 -14.28 -6.99 -7.56
CA LEU A 197 -14.82 -6.50 -8.83
C LEU A 197 -15.15 -7.62 -9.83
N LYS A 198 -14.83 -8.89 -9.51
CA LYS A 198 -15.02 -10.07 -10.37
C LYS A 198 -14.35 -9.91 -11.74
N ILE A 199 -13.18 -9.26 -11.81
CA ILE A 199 -12.49 -8.96 -13.08
C ILE A 199 -12.14 -10.23 -13.84
N GLY A 200 -11.66 -11.26 -13.16
CA GLY A 200 -11.35 -12.56 -13.78
C GLY A 200 -12.52 -13.17 -14.53
N GLN A 201 -13.73 -13.10 -13.96
CA GLN A 201 -14.97 -13.69 -14.49
C GLN A 201 -15.69 -12.75 -15.47
N ASN A 202 -15.89 -11.50 -15.07
CA ASN A 202 -16.78 -10.53 -15.73
C ASN A 202 -16.02 -9.39 -16.42
N GLY A 203 -14.70 -9.29 -16.24
CA GLY A 203 -13.89 -8.27 -16.90
C GLY A 203 -13.89 -8.44 -18.42
N THR A 204 -14.07 -7.33 -19.14
CA THR A 204 -14.01 -7.34 -20.60
C THR A 204 -12.60 -7.63 -21.10
N LEU A 205 -12.48 -8.13 -22.32
CA LEU A 205 -11.17 -8.37 -22.95
C LEU A 205 -10.31 -7.10 -23.02
N PRO A 206 -10.84 -5.91 -23.39
CA PRO A 206 -10.10 -4.65 -23.29
C PRO A 206 -9.59 -4.34 -21.89
N GLN A 207 -10.40 -4.54 -20.85
CA GLN A 207 -9.99 -4.32 -19.46
C GLN A 207 -8.84 -5.24 -19.05
N LYS A 208 -8.95 -6.54 -19.32
CA LYS A 208 -7.91 -7.52 -19.01
C LYS A 208 -6.60 -7.19 -19.72
N ARG A 209 -6.67 -6.79 -21.01
CA ARG A 209 -5.50 -6.33 -21.78
C ARG A 209 -4.90 -5.07 -21.18
N ALA A 210 -5.71 -4.10 -20.78
CA ALA A 210 -5.23 -2.88 -20.16
C ALA A 210 -4.47 -3.14 -18.83
N ILE A 211 -4.92 -4.11 -18.03
CA ILE A 211 -4.20 -4.55 -16.82
C ILE A 211 -2.84 -5.18 -17.19
N ALA A 212 -2.80 -6.03 -18.21
CA ALA A 212 -1.53 -6.65 -18.67
C ALA A 212 -0.56 -5.57 -19.22
N VAL A 213 -1.06 -4.59 -19.95
CA VAL A 213 -0.27 -3.45 -20.45
C VAL A 213 0.26 -2.61 -19.29
N ALA A 214 -0.55 -2.32 -18.26
CA ALA A 214 -0.09 -1.63 -17.07
C ALA A 214 1.06 -2.37 -16.37
N ALA A 215 0.98 -3.70 -16.30
CA ALA A 215 2.02 -4.53 -15.71
C ALA A 215 3.35 -4.49 -16.48
N SER A 216 3.36 -4.24 -17.79
CA SER A 216 4.60 -4.13 -18.56
C SER A 216 5.47 -2.92 -18.20
N GLN A 217 4.92 -1.96 -17.44
CA GLN A 217 5.64 -0.77 -16.99
C GLN A 217 6.34 -0.96 -15.64
N HIS A 218 6.12 -2.08 -14.96
CA HIS A 218 6.62 -2.29 -13.60
C HIS A 218 8.13 -2.38 -13.51
N THR A 219 8.81 -2.93 -14.52
CA THR A 219 10.29 -2.98 -14.57
C THR A 219 10.89 -1.57 -14.54
N ASP A 220 10.37 -0.66 -15.35
CA ASP A 220 10.84 0.73 -15.39
C ASP A 220 10.50 1.45 -14.07
N ALA A 221 9.30 1.23 -13.53
CA ALA A 221 8.88 1.78 -12.24
C ALA A 221 9.77 1.30 -11.10
N TYR A 222 10.10 0.00 -11.05
CA TYR A 222 10.99 -0.59 -10.08
C TYR A 222 12.39 0.02 -10.15
N ASN A 223 12.98 0.05 -11.36
CA ASN A 223 14.30 0.59 -11.58
C ASN A 223 14.40 2.09 -11.22
N GLY A 224 13.34 2.84 -11.50
CA GLY A 224 13.28 4.28 -11.21
C GLY A 224 13.34 4.62 -9.72
N VAL A 225 12.99 3.69 -8.83
CA VAL A 225 12.94 3.91 -7.37
C VAL A 225 13.87 2.97 -6.59
N PHE A 226 14.60 2.10 -7.28
CA PHE A 226 15.40 1.03 -6.68
C PHE A 226 16.41 1.51 -5.64
N ASP A 227 17.13 2.61 -5.90
CA ASP A 227 18.14 3.12 -4.96
C ASP A 227 17.53 3.51 -3.61
N GLU A 228 16.33 4.13 -3.62
CA GLU A 228 15.62 4.51 -2.40
C GLU A 228 15.03 3.28 -1.69
N LEU A 229 14.47 2.31 -2.44
CA LEU A 229 14.04 1.02 -1.89
C LEU A 229 15.19 0.30 -1.20
N LYS A 230 16.33 0.18 -1.91
CA LYS A 230 17.54 -0.47 -1.39
C LYS A 230 18.00 0.19 -0.10
N TYR A 231 18.06 1.52 -0.04
CA TYR A 231 18.43 2.25 1.16
C TYR A 231 17.57 1.84 2.37
N TRP A 232 16.23 1.79 2.19
CA TRP A 232 15.32 1.44 3.27
C TRP A 232 15.39 -0.04 3.64
N TRP A 233 15.51 -0.93 2.68
CA TRP A 233 15.67 -2.35 2.92
C TRP A 233 16.96 -2.65 3.68
N ASP A 234 18.08 -2.01 3.30
CA ASP A 234 19.37 -2.16 4.00
C ASP A 234 19.28 -1.64 5.44
N LYS A 235 18.43 -0.64 5.73
CA LYS A 235 18.21 -0.14 7.10
C LYS A 235 17.37 -1.09 7.97
N PHE A 236 16.27 -1.58 7.45
CA PHE A 236 15.34 -2.40 8.22
C PHE A 236 15.69 -3.88 8.25
N LEU A 237 16.43 -4.37 7.27
CA LEU A 237 16.83 -5.78 7.13
C LEU A 237 18.36 -5.98 7.28
N SER A 238 19.08 -5.03 7.92
CA SER A 238 20.53 -5.13 8.12
C SER A 238 20.96 -6.41 8.88
N GLY A 239 20.10 -6.93 9.75
CA GLY A 239 20.29 -8.18 10.48
C GLY A 239 19.83 -9.44 9.74
N ASP A 240 19.23 -9.33 8.56
CA ASP A 240 18.67 -10.46 7.79
C ASP A 240 18.92 -10.30 6.27
N PRO A 241 20.16 -10.54 5.82
CA PRO A 241 20.53 -10.43 4.41
C PRO A 241 19.74 -11.37 3.49
N SER A 242 19.34 -12.54 4.02
CA SER A 242 18.55 -13.53 3.26
C SER A 242 17.15 -12.97 2.92
N ARG A 243 16.46 -12.44 3.92
CA ARG A 243 15.15 -11.80 3.73
C ARG A 243 15.24 -10.58 2.81
N ARG A 244 16.29 -9.76 3.00
CA ARG A 244 16.55 -8.60 2.15
C ARG A 244 16.73 -9.00 0.68
N LYS A 245 17.53 -10.04 0.40
CA LYS A 245 17.73 -10.56 -0.96
C LYS A 245 16.46 -11.16 -1.55
N ALA A 246 15.71 -11.93 -0.76
CA ALA A 246 14.45 -12.51 -1.19
C ALA A 246 13.43 -11.45 -1.60
N LEU A 247 13.32 -10.34 -0.84
CA LEU A 247 12.43 -9.23 -1.19
C LEU A 247 12.82 -8.55 -2.51
N GLU A 248 14.13 -8.30 -2.70
CA GLU A 248 14.64 -7.71 -3.93
C GLU A 248 14.35 -8.61 -5.14
N ASP A 249 14.70 -9.89 -5.05
CA ASP A 249 14.46 -10.85 -6.15
C ASP A 249 12.97 -11.01 -6.43
N PHE A 250 12.16 -11.13 -5.39
CA PHE A 250 10.70 -11.25 -5.51
C PHE A 250 10.08 -10.09 -6.28
N LEU A 251 10.36 -8.87 -5.88
CA LEU A 251 9.76 -7.68 -6.51
C LEU A 251 10.31 -7.46 -7.93
N ARG A 252 11.62 -7.69 -8.16
CA ARG A 252 12.24 -7.58 -9.47
C ARG A 252 11.68 -8.60 -10.45
N ILE A 253 11.65 -9.89 -10.09
CA ILE A 253 11.15 -10.95 -10.98
C ILE A 253 9.66 -10.71 -11.30
N ARG A 254 8.86 -10.33 -10.31
CA ARG A 254 7.43 -10.05 -10.54
C ARG A 254 7.21 -8.81 -11.38
N ALA A 255 8.11 -7.82 -11.34
CA ALA A 255 8.07 -6.67 -12.24
C ALA A 255 8.35 -7.11 -13.69
N ASP A 256 9.42 -7.88 -13.90
CA ASP A 256 9.86 -8.33 -15.21
C ASP A 256 8.83 -9.27 -15.88
N GLU A 257 8.19 -10.14 -15.10
CA GLU A 257 7.22 -11.13 -15.58
C GLU A 257 5.75 -10.64 -15.50
N GLY A 258 5.51 -9.42 -15.11
CA GLY A 258 4.16 -8.91 -14.81
C GLY A 258 3.18 -9.06 -15.95
N HIS A 259 3.57 -8.67 -17.17
CA HIS A 259 2.73 -8.82 -18.36
C HIS A 259 2.37 -10.29 -18.65
N ASN A 260 3.36 -11.17 -18.63
CA ASN A 260 3.17 -12.60 -18.93
C ASN A 260 2.29 -13.27 -17.88
N ARG A 261 2.55 -12.99 -16.59
CA ARG A 261 1.78 -13.53 -15.48
C ARG A 261 0.30 -13.11 -15.53
N ILE A 262 0.00 -11.82 -15.74
CA ILE A 262 -1.38 -11.35 -15.87
C ILE A 262 -2.05 -11.89 -17.13
N SER A 263 -1.33 -11.95 -18.24
CA SER A 263 -1.85 -12.53 -19.49
C SER A 263 -2.22 -13.99 -19.30
N SER A 264 -1.40 -14.76 -18.61
CA SER A 264 -1.69 -16.15 -18.27
C SER A 264 -2.91 -16.27 -17.35
N ASN A 265 -2.96 -15.49 -16.27
CA ASN A 265 -4.05 -15.53 -15.29
C ASN A 265 -5.42 -15.16 -15.90
N PHE A 266 -5.44 -14.31 -16.91
CA PHE A 266 -6.65 -13.91 -17.62
C PHE A 266 -6.91 -14.69 -18.90
N TYR A 267 -6.11 -15.73 -19.19
CA TYR A 267 -6.19 -16.52 -20.42
C TYR A 267 -6.12 -15.67 -21.70
N LEU A 268 -5.32 -14.62 -21.67
CA LEU A 268 -5.04 -13.81 -22.86
C LEU A 268 -4.08 -14.61 -23.74
N MET A 269 -4.44 -14.83 -25.00
CA MET A 269 -3.49 -15.46 -25.94
C MET A 269 -2.29 -14.54 -26.12
N ALA A 270 -1.08 -15.12 -26.11
CA ALA A 270 0.11 -14.39 -26.50
C ALA A 270 -0.08 -13.91 -27.95
N VAL A 271 0.04 -12.61 -28.17
CA VAL A 271 0.01 -11.98 -29.49
C VAL A 271 1.45 -11.80 -29.94
#